data_53742abac801bf9f5948bb7f591a0735
#
_entry.id   53742abac801bf9f5948bb7f591a0735
#
_cell.length_a   1.000
_cell.length_b   1.000
_cell.length_c   1.000
_cell.angle_alpha   90.00
_cell.angle_beta   90.00
_cell.angle_gamma   90.00
#
_symmetry.space_group_name_H-M   'P 1'
#
loop_
_entity.id
_entity.type
_entity.pdbx_description
1 polymer ?
#
loop_
_entity_poly.entity_id
_entity_poly.type
_entity_poly.pdbx_seq_one_letter_code
_entity_poly.pdbx_strand_id
1 'polypeptide(L)'
;MTEEGGQYILESLEAGTVIAMARGEEEIHLVYDAVVPDTASATDRMTRPLYSNHAHRRPDLRVDYYWKSLYCGSLVADFKYRDIYRLWKDGAASTDLRIQFNAYRDMNTKFYRAMDEHDSLRNSRPVKEVWAVFPREVPPLSDEDFSLRFISLAPGLAANDQLAGLLEDYFAALRK
;
A
#
# COMPACT_ATOMS: atom_id res chain seq x y z
N MET A 1 -2.23 -29.07 -34.29
CA MET A 1 -2.02 -27.98 -33.30
C MET A 1 -1.83 -28.65 -31.96
N THR A 2 -0.61 -28.76 -31.53
CA THR A 2 -0.23 -29.37 -30.24
C THR A 2 -0.20 -28.24 -29.22
N GLU A 3 -1.10 -28.29 -28.26
CA GLU A 3 -1.04 -27.42 -27.07
C GLU A 3 0.13 -27.89 -26.21
N GLU A 4 1.23 -27.17 -26.26
CA GLU A 4 2.25 -27.26 -25.24
C GLU A 4 1.72 -26.57 -23.99
N GLY A 5 1.41 -27.37 -22.96
CA GLY A 5 1.07 -26.90 -21.63
C GLY A 5 2.24 -26.13 -21.05
N GLY A 6 2.20 -24.80 -21.16
CA GLY A 6 3.18 -23.92 -20.54
C GLY A 6 3.12 -24.08 -19.02
N GLN A 7 4.12 -24.69 -18.43
CA GLN A 7 4.34 -24.68 -17.00
C GLN A 7 4.83 -23.28 -16.62
N TYR A 8 3.92 -22.45 -16.14
CA TYR A 8 4.31 -21.14 -15.59
C TYR A 8 5.05 -21.37 -14.27
N ILE A 9 6.37 -21.31 -14.34
CA ILE A 9 7.19 -21.19 -13.13
C ILE A 9 7.00 -19.75 -12.68
N LEU A 10 6.16 -19.54 -11.67
CA LEU A 10 6.10 -18.27 -10.95
C LEU A 10 7.40 -18.18 -10.15
N GLU A 11 8.39 -17.51 -10.71
CA GLU A 11 9.53 -17.07 -9.92
C GLU A 11 8.99 -16.16 -8.81
N SER A 12 9.27 -16.50 -7.55
CA SER A 12 8.91 -15.64 -6.44
C SER A 12 9.66 -14.32 -6.57
N LEU A 13 8.96 -13.20 -6.46
CA LEU A 13 9.60 -11.89 -6.43
C LEU A 13 10.56 -11.84 -5.25
N GLU A 14 11.77 -11.38 -5.48
CA GLU A 14 12.72 -11.12 -4.41
C GLU A 14 12.26 -9.94 -3.55
N ALA A 15 12.51 -10.01 -2.25
CA ALA A 15 12.23 -8.92 -1.32
C ALA A 15 12.93 -7.62 -1.78
N GLY A 16 12.20 -6.54 -1.81
CA GLY A 16 12.70 -5.25 -2.30
C GLY A 16 12.55 -5.04 -3.81
N THR A 17 11.97 -6.00 -4.55
CA THR A 17 11.67 -5.82 -5.98
C THR A 17 10.76 -4.61 -6.18
N VAL A 18 11.12 -3.78 -7.16
CA VAL A 18 10.34 -2.62 -7.60
C VAL A 18 9.86 -2.84 -9.04
N ILE A 19 8.55 -2.76 -9.24
CA ILE A 19 7.93 -2.77 -10.58
C ILE A 19 7.40 -1.36 -10.82
N ALA A 20 8.03 -0.63 -11.75
CA ALA A 20 7.61 0.71 -12.13
C ALA A 20 6.69 0.66 -13.37
N MET A 21 5.59 1.39 -13.30
CA MET A 21 4.62 1.56 -14.38
C MET A 21 4.39 3.05 -14.60
N ALA A 22 4.37 3.49 -15.87
CA ALA A 22 4.16 4.89 -16.21
C ALA A 22 3.07 5.04 -17.27
N ARG A 23 2.24 6.10 -17.13
CA ARG A 23 1.24 6.52 -18.11
C ARG A 23 1.17 8.05 -18.15
N GLY A 24 1.74 8.64 -19.20
CA GLY A 24 1.83 10.10 -19.31
C GLY A 24 2.69 10.71 -18.21
N GLU A 25 2.10 11.55 -17.38
CA GLU A 25 2.77 12.19 -16.24
C GLU A 25 2.63 11.40 -14.92
N GLU A 26 1.91 10.28 -14.97
CA GLU A 26 1.70 9.39 -13.83
C GLU A 26 2.75 8.29 -13.80
N GLU A 27 3.25 7.98 -12.61
CA GLU A 27 4.14 6.85 -12.38
C GLU A 27 3.76 6.16 -11.06
N ILE A 28 3.72 4.84 -11.08
CA ILE A 28 3.36 3.99 -9.95
C ILE A 28 4.48 2.99 -9.75
N HIS A 29 5.01 2.90 -8.52
CA HIS A 29 5.97 1.89 -8.14
C HIS A 29 5.32 0.88 -7.21
N LEU A 30 5.25 -0.38 -7.61
CA LEU A 30 4.92 -1.50 -6.74
C LEU A 30 6.21 -2.00 -6.09
N VAL A 31 6.29 -1.90 -4.78
CA VAL A 31 7.49 -2.29 -4.01
C VAL A 31 7.13 -3.47 -3.12
N TYR A 32 7.67 -4.64 -3.47
CA TYR A 32 7.37 -5.90 -2.80
C TYR A 32 8.28 -6.13 -1.60
N ASP A 33 7.69 -6.44 -0.44
CA ASP A 33 8.35 -6.93 0.78
C ASP A 33 9.63 -6.17 1.17
N ALA A 34 9.59 -4.83 1.06
CA ALA A 34 10.75 -3.98 1.30
C ALA A 34 10.75 -3.37 2.71
N VAL A 35 11.89 -3.41 3.36
CA VAL A 35 12.09 -2.69 4.62
C VAL A 35 12.16 -1.19 4.36
N VAL A 36 11.28 -0.43 5.01
CA VAL A 36 11.32 1.03 5.00
C VAL A 36 12.50 1.52 5.85
N PRO A 37 13.31 2.48 5.37
CA PRO A 37 14.40 3.07 6.15
C PRO A 37 13.97 3.58 7.52
N ASP A 38 14.87 3.56 8.49
CA ASP A 38 14.62 4.07 9.85
C ASP A 38 14.85 5.58 9.98
N THR A 39 15.56 6.18 9.04
CA THR A 39 15.90 7.61 9.06
C THR A 39 15.63 8.29 7.72
N ALA A 40 15.33 9.58 7.77
CA ALA A 40 15.12 10.39 6.57
C ALA A 40 16.37 10.47 5.67
N SER A 41 17.58 10.36 6.24
CA SER A 41 18.84 10.41 5.48
C SER A 41 19.03 9.21 4.55
N ALA A 42 18.45 8.05 4.91
CA ALA A 42 18.52 6.82 4.12
C ALA A 42 17.43 6.72 3.03
N THR A 43 16.62 7.77 2.84
CA THR A 43 15.56 7.79 1.83
C THR A 43 16.01 8.43 0.52
N ASP A 44 15.40 7.99 -0.58
CA ASP A 44 15.45 8.64 -1.90
C ASP A 44 14.02 8.80 -2.45
N ARG A 45 13.84 9.76 -3.36
CA ARG A 45 12.50 10.11 -3.85
C ARG A 45 11.83 8.98 -4.63
N MET A 46 12.59 8.25 -5.45
CA MET A 46 12.02 7.36 -6.46
C MET A 46 11.84 5.93 -5.97
N THR A 47 12.71 5.45 -5.08
CA THR A 47 12.68 4.03 -4.67
C THR A 47 12.37 3.84 -3.19
N ARG A 48 12.71 4.82 -2.36
CA ARG A 48 12.53 4.75 -0.90
C ARG A 48 12.02 6.07 -0.33
N PRO A 49 10.81 6.52 -0.71
CA PRO A 49 10.30 7.84 -0.32
C PRO A 49 9.91 7.93 1.15
N LEU A 50 9.74 6.79 1.83
CA LEU A 50 9.27 6.71 3.21
C LEU A 50 10.38 6.35 4.19
N TYR A 51 10.20 6.75 5.46
CA TYR A 51 10.98 6.28 6.60
C TYR A 51 10.09 6.11 7.84
N SER A 52 10.51 5.25 8.78
CA SER A 52 9.77 4.99 10.01
C SER A 52 10.71 4.47 11.09
N ASN A 53 10.54 4.95 12.33
CA ASN A 53 11.23 4.43 13.49
C ASN A 53 10.49 3.29 14.20
N HIS A 54 9.35 2.84 13.66
CA HIS A 54 8.61 1.71 14.20
C HIS A 54 9.29 0.37 13.89
N ALA A 55 9.09 -0.63 14.75
CA ALA A 55 9.56 -1.99 14.51
C ALA A 55 8.84 -2.63 13.30
N HIS A 56 7.53 -2.36 13.13
CA HIS A 56 6.73 -2.81 11.99
C HIS A 56 6.90 -1.84 10.82
N ARG A 57 7.95 -2.03 10.02
CA ARG A 57 8.27 -1.17 8.88
C ARG A 57 8.57 -1.96 7.59
N ARG A 58 8.06 -3.18 7.51
CA ARG A 58 8.21 -4.06 6.34
C ARG A 58 6.83 -4.53 5.91
N PRO A 59 6.10 -3.72 5.13
CA PRO A 59 4.84 -4.15 4.52
C PRO A 59 5.09 -5.18 3.41
N ASP A 60 4.12 -6.06 3.17
CA ASP A 60 4.19 -7.04 2.09
C ASP A 60 4.19 -6.36 0.72
N LEU A 61 3.42 -5.27 0.58
CA LEU A 61 3.37 -4.46 -0.63
C LEU A 61 3.22 -2.98 -0.29
N ARG A 62 3.99 -2.15 -0.95
CA ARG A 62 3.82 -0.70 -0.98
C ARG A 62 3.60 -0.24 -2.41
N VAL A 63 2.66 0.68 -2.61
CA VAL A 63 2.38 1.29 -3.90
C VAL A 63 2.68 2.79 -3.77
N ASP A 64 3.77 3.24 -4.35
CA ASP A 64 4.16 4.64 -4.34
C ASP A 64 3.62 5.33 -5.60
N TYR A 65 2.98 6.48 -5.43
CA TYR A 65 2.38 7.24 -6.52
C TYR A 65 3.13 8.55 -6.75
N TYR A 66 3.42 8.82 -8.02
CA TYR A 66 4.10 10.02 -8.49
C TYR A 66 3.27 10.73 -9.57
N TRP A 67 3.26 12.03 -9.52
CA TRP A 67 2.71 12.91 -10.55
C TRP A 67 3.78 13.91 -10.97
N LYS A 68 4.12 13.99 -12.27
CA LYS A 68 5.19 14.85 -12.81
C LYS A 68 6.52 14.67 -12.06
N SER A 69 6.88 13.41 -11.77
CA SER A 69 8.07 13.03 -10.98
C SER A 69 8.09 13.57 -9.54
N LEU A 70 6.95 14.06 -9.05
CA LEU A 70 6.79 14.45 -7.64
C LEU A 70 6.11 13.32 -6.88
N TYR A 71 6.66 12.96 -5.74
CA TYR A 71 6.03 11.99 -4.84
C TYR A 71 4.73 12.57 -4.26
N CYS A 72 3.64 11.86 -4.40
CA CYS A 72 2.30 12.28 -3.95
C CYS A 72 1.82 11.53 -2.71
N GLY A 73 2.29 10.31 -2.51
CA GLY A 73 1.89 9.47 -1.38
C GLY A 73 2.00 7.98 -1.69
N SER A 74 1.71 7.16 -0.69
CA SER A 74 1.76 5.71 -0.79
C SER A 74 0.52 5.05 -0.23
N LEU A 75 0.16 3.92 -0.85
CA LEU A 75 -0.72 2.91 -0.29
C LEU A 75 0.14 1.77 0.25
N VAL A 76 -0.21 1.26 1.42
CA VAL A 76 0.41 0.07 2.00
C VAL A 76 -0.60 -1.06 2.03
N ALA A 77 -0.22 -2.23 1.55
CA ALA A 77 -1.02 -3.44 1.63
C ALA A 77 -0.25 -4.55 2.35
N ASP A 78 -0.97 -5.30 3.17
CA ASP A 78 -0.43 -6.41 3.96
C ASP A 78 -1.35 -7.63 3.78
N PHE A 79 -0.78 -8.76 3.38
CA PHE A 79 -1.53 -9.97 3.06
C PHE A 79 -1.86 -10.77 4.32
N LYS A 80 -3.15 -11.07 4.50
CA LYS A 80 -3.66 -11.74 5.71
C LYS A 80 -4.22 -13.11 5.39
N TYR A 81 -3.54 -14.15 5.88
CA TYR A 81 -3.97 -15.54 5.74
C TYR A 81 -4.82 -16.02 6.93
N ARG A 82 -4.89 -15.23 7.99
CA ARG A 82 -5.70 -15.54 9.18
C ARG A 82 -7.18 -15.30 8.90
N ASP A 83 -8.02 -15.96 9.70
CA ASP A 83 -9.46 -15.73 9.64
C ASP A 83 -9.80 -14.30 10.01
N ILE A 84 -10.72 -13.69 9.24
CA ILE A 84 -11.14 -12.31 9.45
C ILE A 84 -11.74 -12.08 10.83
N TYR A 85 -12.45 -13.08 11.40
CA TYR A 85 -13.04 -13.00 12.74
C TYR A 85 -12.00 -12.91 13.86
N ARG A 86 -10.75 -13.25 13.59
CA ARG A 86 -9.65 -13.04 14.53
C ARG A 86 -9.05 -11.64 14.44
N LEU A 87 -9.22 -10.99 13.30
CA LEU A 87 -8.66 -9.68 13.00
C LEU A 87 -9.68 -8.56 13.19
N TRP A 88 -10.97 -8.90 13.07
CA TRP A 88 -12.09 -7.97 13.26
C TRP A 88 -13.09 -8.54 14.25
N LYS A 89 -13.26 -7.88 15.39
CA LYS A 89 -14.18 -8.27 16.46
C LYS A 89 -14.97 -7.07 16.94
N ASP A 90 -16.25 -7.28 17.22
CA ASP A 90 -17.12 -6.26 17.82
C ASP A 90 -17.12 -4.94 17.06
N GLY A 91 -17.01 -5.00 15.73
CA GLY A 91 -17.01 -3.81 14.87
C GLY A 91 -15.66 -3.09 14.78
N ALA A 92 -14.58 -3.66 15.32
CA ALA A 92 -13.26 -3.05 15.32
C ALA A 92 -12.13 -4.03 14.99
N ALA A 93 -11.02 -3.50 14.45
CA ALA A 93 -9.81 -4.26 14.25
C ALA A 93 -9.19 -4.72 15.58
N SER A 94 -8.60 -5.92 15.59
CA SER A 94 -7.88 -6.45 16.76
C SER A 94 -6.72 -5.52 17.14
N THR A 95 -6.32 -5.56 18.42
CA THR A 95 -5.22 -4.72 18.93
C THR A 95 -3.92 -4.92 18.14
N ASP A 96 -3.56 -6.17 17.84
CA ASP A 96 -2.33 -6.48 17.09
C ASP A 96 -2.39 -5.89 15.67
N LEU A 97 -3.53 -6.03 15.01
CA LEU A 97 -3.73 -5.47 13.67
C LEU A 97 -3.63 -3.94 13.70
N ARG A 98 -4.25 -3.29 14.69
CA ARG A 98 -4.18 -1.83 14.85
C ARG A 98 -2.76 -1.35 15.12
N ILE A 99 -1.99 -2.04 15.97
CA ILE A 99 -0.59 -1.69 16.23
C ILE A 99 0.22 -1.73 14.94
N GLN A 100 0.11 -2.82 14.18
CA GLN A 100 0.83 -2.97 12.91
C GLN A 100 0.42 -1.89 11.91
N PHE A 101 -0.87 -1.65 11.74
CA PHE A 101 -1.37 -0.73 10.72
C PHE A 101 -1.15 0.74 11.09
N ASN A 102 -1.20 1.06 12.38
CA ASN A 102 -0.78 2.38 12.85
C ASN A 102 0.70 2.63 12.56
N ALA A 103 1.57 1.63 12.75
CA ALA A 103 2.98 1.76 12.39
C ALA A 103 3.18 2.04 10.89
N TYR A 104 2.36 1.46 10.01
CA TYR A 104 2.39 1.78 8.57
C TYR A 104 1.87 3.19 8.27
N ARG A 105 0.80 3.62 8.91
CA ARG A 105 0.24 4.96 8.74
C ARG A 105 1.13 6.07 9.29
N ASP A 106 1.93 5.77 10.30
CA ASP A 106 2.85 6.72 10.94
C ASP A 106 4.20 6.81 10.23
N MET A 107 4.34 6.16 9.06
CA MET A 107 5.48 6.39 8.18
C MET A 107 5.52 7.84 7.72
N ASN A 108 6.73 8.36 7.57
CA ASN A 108 6.99 9.75 7.19
C ASN A 108 7.73 9.83 5.86
N THR A 109 7.75 11.02 5.27
CA THR A 109 8.56 11.34 4.08
C THR A 109 9.18 12.72 4.22
N LYS A 110 10.31 12.95 3.54
CA LYS A 110 10.88 14.27 3.33
C LYS A 110 10.57 14.84 1.93
N PHE A 111 9.83 14.09 1.11
CA PHE A 111 9.58 14.40 -0.30
C PHE A 111 8.15 14.87 -0.54
N TYR A 112 7.62 15.67 0.34
CA TYR A 112 6.29 16.25 0.15
C TYR A 112 6.25 17.05 -1.16
N ARG A 113 5.16 16.87 -1.92
CA ARG A 113 4.81 17.79 -2.97
C ARG A 113 4.81 19.19 -2.34
N ALA A 114 5.58 20.12 -2.91
CA ALA A 114 5.61 21.50 -2.45
C ALA A 114 4.23 22.14 -2.61
N MET A 115 3.40 22.00 -1.59
CA MET A 115 2.24 22.83 -1.38
C MET A 115 2.69 23.95 -0.43
N ASP A 116 2.10 25.13 -0.53
CA ASP A 116 2.46 26.32 0.23
C ASP A 116 2.93 25.98 1.65
N GLU A 117 4.08 26.54 2.01
CA GLU A 117 4.96 26.12 3.12
C GLU A 117 4.33 26.01 4.51
N HIS A 118 3.07 26.42 4.70
CA HIS A 118 2.47 26.52 6.02
C HIS A 118 1.41 25.47 6.38
N ASP A 119 0.77 24.81 5.42
CA ASP A 119 -0.41 23.96 5.72
C ASP A 119 -0.17 22.46 5.61
N SER A 120 0.86 22.04 4.92
CA SER A 120 0.98 20.66 4.45
C SER A 120 1.72 19.71 5.38
N LEU A 121 2.68 20.18 6.15
CA LEU A 121 3.62 19.31 6.86
C LEU A 121 3.01 18.60 8.08
N ARG A 122 1.98 19.17 8.68
CA ARG A 122 1.37 18.60 9.91
C ARG A 122 0.18 17.68 9.66
N ASN A 123 -0.50 17.82 8.52
CA ASN A 123 -1.75 17.09 8.25
C ASN A 123 -1.69 16.06 7.11
N SER A 124 -0.62 15.99 6.34
CA SER A 124 -0.53 15.03 5.25
C SER A 124 0.35 13.85 5.60
N ARG A 125 -0.26 12.78 6.08
CA ARG A 125 0.43 11.49 6.18
C ARG A 125 0.71 11.00 4.76
N PRO A 126 1.95 10.56 4.45
CA PRO A 126 2.27 10.02 3.13
C PRO A 126 1.52 8.72 2.84
N VAL A 127 1.23 7.92 3.87
CA VAL A 127 0.38 6.73 3.77
C VAL A 127 -1.04 7.12 4.18
N LYS A 128 -1.93 7.25 3.18
CA LYS A 128 -3.32 7.67 3.40
C LYS A 128 -4.21 6.51 3.83
N GLU A 129 -3.99 5.34 3.25
CA GLU A 129 -4.75 4.12 3.57
C GLU A 129 -3.80 2.94 3.76
N VAL A 130 -4.22 2.00 4.59
CA VAL A 130 -3.60 0.68 4.74
C VAL A 130 -4.64 -0.38 4.41
N TRP A 131 -4.29 -1.30 3.53
CA TRP A 131 -5.17 -2.37 3.08
C TRP A 131 -4.76 -3.71 3.69
N ALA A 132 -5.71 -4.37 4.36
CA ALA A 132 -5.60 -5.78 4.73
C ALA A 132 -6.14 -6.62 3.56
N VAL A 133 -5.26 -7.33 2.87
CA VAL A 133 -5.61 -8.11 1.67
C VAL A 133 -5.76 -9.57 2.02
N PHE A 134 -6.88 -10.17 1.64
CA PHE A 134 -7.22 -11.55 1.90
C PHE A 134 -7.30 -12.37 0.60
N PRO A 135 -6.69 -13.56 0.52
CA PRO A 135 -6.76 -14.45 -0.65
C PRO A 135 -8.10 -15.22 -0.72
N ARG A 136 -9.17 -14.65 -0.21
CA ARG A 136 -10.52 -15.19 -0.18
C ARG A 136 -11.53 -14.07 -0.06
N GLU A 137 -12.78 -14.38 -0.31
CA GLU A 137 -13.87 -13.44 -0.11
C GLU A 137 -13.99 -13.05 1.38
N VAL A 138 -14.02 -11.76 1.63
CA VAL A 138 -14.27 -11.18 2.95
C VAL A 138 -15.35 -10.11 2.81
N PRO A 139 -16.16 -9.85 3.86
CA PRO A 139 -17.11 -8.74 3.85
C PRO A 139 -16.39 -7.41 3.55
N PRO A 140 -17.02 -6.47 2.85
CA PRO A 140 -16.47 -5.14 2.62
C PRO A 140 -16.46 -4.35 3.92
N LEU A 141 -15.41 -4.53 4.71
CA LEU A 141 -15.19 -3.84 5.98
C LEU A 141 -14.19 -2.72 5.77
N SER A 142 -14.45 -1.60 6.38
CA SER A 142 -13.51 -0.49 6.47
C SER A 142 -13.55 0.10 7.87
N ASP A 143 -12.44 0.64 8.31
CA ASP A 143 -12.34 1.44 9.52
C ASP A 143 -11.88 2.84 9.08
N GLU A 144 -12.85 3.73 8.88
CA GLU A 144 -12.60 5.07 8.34
C GLU A 144 -11.76 5.92 9.29
N ASP A 145 -11.97 5.76 10.61
CA ASP A 145 -11.22 6.49 11.63
C ASP A 145 -9.73 6.15 11.58
N PHE A 146 -9.40 4.91 11.19
CA PHE A 146 -8.04 4.43 11.09
C PHE A 146 -7.56 4.27 9.64
N SER A 147 -8.34 4.69 8.64
CA SER A 147 -8.00 4.57 7.21
C SER A 147 -7.56 3.15 6.82
N LEU A 148 -8.26 2.16 7.36
CA LEU A 148 -8.04 0.74 7.16
C LEU A 148 -9.14 0.17 6.27
N ARG A 149 -8.75 -0.58 5.25
CA ARG A 149 -9.67 -1.24 4.33
C ARG A 149 -9.36 -2.73 4.22
N PHE A 150 -10.42 -3.55 4.19
CA PHE A 150 -10.30 -4.99 3.96
C PHE A 150 -10.63 -5.29 2.50
N ILE A 151 -9.69 -5.92 1.81
CA ILE A 151 -9.75 -6.18 0.38
C ILE A 151 -9.70 -7.68 0.13
N SER A 152 -10.64 -8.18 -0.67
CA SER A 152 -10.60 -9.54 -1.22
C SER A 152 -9.80 -9.53 -2.51
N LEU A 153 -8.77 -10.35 -2.60
CA LEU A 153 -7.95 -10.48 -3.81
C LEU A 153 -7.52 -11.94 -3.98
N ALA A 154 -8.18 -12.66 -4.87
CA ALA A 154 -7.78 -14.02 -5.23
C ALA A 154 -8.15 -14.31 -6.68
N PRO A 155 -7.46 -15.24 -7.35
CA PRO A 155 -7.80 -15.64 -8.72
C PRO A 155 -9.28 -16.02 -8.85
N GLY A 156 -9.97 -15.46 -9.84
CA GLY A 156 -11.36 -15.75 -10.13
C GLY A 156 -12.42 -15.11 -9.21
N LEU A 157 -12.04 -14.28 -8.26
CA LEU A 157 -13.00 -13.51 -7.48
C LEU A 157 -13.54 -12.30 -8.27
N ALA A 158 -14.86 -12.12 -8.27
CA ALA A 158 -15.49 -10.92 -8.86
C ALA A 158 -15.02 -9.61 -8.19
N ALA A 159 -14.61 -9.66 -6.93
CA ALA A 159 -14.03 -8.52 -6.21
C ALA A 159 -12.75 -7.97 -6.86
N ASN A 160 -12.05 -8.78 -7.67
CA ASN A 160 -10.86 -8.31 -8.39
C ASN A 160 -11.20 -7.20 -9.40
N ASP A 161 -12.39 -7.23 -9.99
CA ASP A 161 -12.83 -6.22 -10.95
C ASP A 161 -13.02 -4.85 -10.30
N GLN A 162 -13.27 -4.83 -9.00
CA GLN A 162 -13.42 -3.59 -8.23
C GLN A 162 -12.08 -2.96 -7.83
N LEU A 163 -11.00 -3.74 -7.82
CA LEU A 163 -9.68 -3.29 -7.38
C LEU A 163 -9.17 -2.12 -8.21
N ALA A 164 -9.36 -2.16 -9.53
CA ALA A 164 -8.93 -1.09 -10.42
C ALA A 164 -9.62 0.23 -10.07
N GLY A 165 -10.95 0.22 -9.86
CA GLY A 165 -11.70 1.40 -9.44
C GLY A 165 -11.24 1.95 -8.10
N LEU A 166 -11.00 1.08 -7.11
CA LEU A 166 -10.50 1.51 -5.79
C LEU A 166 -9.12 2.18 -5.89
N LEU A 167 -8.22 1.65 -6.72
CA LEU A 167 -6.91 2.25 -6.95
C LEU A 167 -7.01 3.59 -7.69
N GLU A 168 -7.88 3.68 -8.71
CA GLU A 168 -8.11 4.93 -9.43
C GLU A 168 -8.64 6.03 -8.50
N ASP A 169 -9.62 5.72 -7.66
CA ASP A 169 -10.17 6.64 -6.68
C ASP A 169 -9.10 7.10 -5.67
N TYR A 170 -8.28 6.15 -5.20
CA TYR A 170 -7.18 6.43 -4.28
C TYR A 170 -6.16 7.39 -4.91
N PHE A 171 -5.69 7.11 -6.12
CA PHE A 171 -4.72 7.97 -6.80
C PHE A 171 -5.30 9.33 -7.19
N ALA A 172 -6.58 9.39 -7.55
CA ALA A 172 -7.27 10.65 -7.78
C ALA A 172 -7.31 11.53 -6.51
N ALA A 173 -7.46 10.92 -5.34
CA ALA A 173 -7.41 11.63 -4.06
C ALA A 173 -6.00 12.18 -3.73
N LEU A 174 -4.93 11.46 -4.13
CA LEU A 174 -3.54 11.91 -3.92
C LEU A 174 -3.11 13.04 -4.86
N ARG A 175 -3.84 13.25 -5.96
CA ARG A 175 -3.56 14.34 -6.92
C ARG A 175 -4.07 15.70 -6.47
N LYS A 176 -5.06 15.75 -5.60
CA LYS A 176 -5.66 16.96 -5.04
C LYS A 176 -4.77 17.59 -4.00
#